data_cb4adcc49038258e77a18cb25386947b
#
_entry.id   cb4adcc49038258e77a18cb25386947b
#
_cell.length_a   1.000
_cell.length_b   1.000
_cell.length_c   1.000
_cell.angle_alpha   90.00
_cell.angle_beta   90.00
_cell.angle_gamma   90.00
#
_symmetry.space_group_name_H-M   'P 1'
#
loop_
_entity.id
_entity.type
_entity.pdbx_description
1 polymer ?
#
loop_
_entity_poly.entity_id
_entity_poly.type
_entity_poly.pdbx_seq_one_letter_code
_entity_poly.pdbx_strand_id
1 'polypeptide(L)'
;MKIISVVGTRPNLIKESMVFEEFSNKGINEILVHTGQHYDYVMSQAFFDDFNITKPDYFLNISGQSPISFLAKSIESFEKVVIKEKPNAIMSYGDVLSTTTAALVSSISNIPFIHVEGGIRSPELYNPEEINRRIADHLAKLIFCCTKNDLKKLEKENFSSDRYILSGDLMYDALKRQIDKNNIVPKRQDYNVLTLHRQENVENEERLLAIINAIIESDKYFHFPVHPRTKNSLEKFNLWDKIKDYKKIQLLEPLSYSKFVNLVSYCDKVITDSGGLRREAYLLGKPCIVPINIIWFQDLVDSGWMTIVDNDQNKLIDKIINFNKEGKREEFFGNGEAYKVIVNEILKCLN
;
A
#
# COMPACT_ATOMS: atom_id res chain seq x y z
N MET A 1 -11.46 26.50 -5.51
CA MET A 1 -10.21 25.82 -5.86
C MET A 1 -10.53 24.50 -6.52
N LYS A 2 -9.81 24.12 -7.60
CA LYS A 2 -9.99 22.85 -8.32
C LYS A 2 -8.70 22.03 -8.25
N ILE A 3 -8.77 20.77 -7.83
CA ILE A 3 -7.64 19.86 -7.75
C ILE A 3 -7.95 18.61 -8.58
N ILE A 4 -6.96 18.12 -9.36
CA ILE A 4 -7.06 16.82 -10.01
C ILE A 4 -6.31 15.80 -9.17
N SER A 5 -7.00 14.75 -8.72
CA SER A 5 -6.40 13.56 -8.10
C SER A 5 -6.21 12.47 -9.14
N VAL A 6 -4.96 11.98 -9.27
CA VAL A 6 -4.60 10.96 -10.25
C VAL A 6 -4.33 9.64 -9.52
N VAL A 7 -5.08 8.60 -9.90
CA VAL A 7 -4.98 7.26 -9.33
C VAL A 7 -4.80 6.22 -10.44
N GLY A 8 -4.22 5.07 -10.11
CA GLY A 8 -4.01 4.00 -11.08
C GLY A 8 -4.13 2.60 -10.51
N THR A 9 -4.18 2.49 -9.17
CA THR A 9 -4.21 1.21 -8.47
C THR A 9 -5.19 1.27 -7.30
N ARG A 10 -5.59 0.10 -6.81
CA ARG A 10 -6.47 -0.04 -5.64
C ARG A 10 -5.99 0.72 -4.39
N PRO A 11 -4.70 0.63 -3.98
CA PRO A 11 -4.22 1.41 -2.83
C PRO A 11 -4.34 2.93 -3.03
N ASN A 12 -4.17 3.43 -4.27
CA ASN A 12 -4.34 4.87 -4.53
C ASN A 12 -5.80 5.32 -4.30
N LEU A 13 -6.77 4.53 -4.76
CA LEU A 13 -8.19 4.82 -4.55
C LEU A 13 -8.59 4.82 -3.06
N ILE A 14 -8.02 3.88 -2.27
CA ILE A 14 -8.24 3.88 -0.81
C ILE A 14 -7.72 5.17 -0.18
N LYS A 15 -6.51 5.60 -0.55
CA LYS A 15 -5.90 6.83 -0.03
C LYS A 15 -6.69 8.07 -0.46
N GLU A 16 -7.10 8.12 -1.71
CA GLU A 16 -7.89 9.20 -2.26
C GLU A 16 -9.22 9.35 -1.53
N SER A 17 -9.94 8.26 -1.27
CA SER A 17 -11.23 8.30 -0.58
C SER A 17 -11.16 8.92 0.83
N MET A 18 -9.99 8.87 1.49
CA MET A 18 -9.78 9.55 2.79
C MET A 18 -9.71 11.07 2.62
N VAL A 19 -9.13 11.54 1.51
CA VAL A 19 -8.94 12.97 1.23
C VAL A 19 -10.18 13.59 0.60
N PHE A 20 -10.91 12.84 -0.23
CA PHE A 20 -12.11 13.29 -0.95
C PHE A 20 -13.17 13.92 -0.04
N GLU A 21 -13.49 13.24 1.06
CA GLU A 21 -14.50 13.74 2.01
C GLU A 21 -14.07 15.07 2.64
N GLU A 22 -12.79 15.21 3.01
CA GLU A 22 -12.26 16.44 3.58
C GLU A 22 -12.17 17.56 2.53
N PHE A 23 -11.88 17.24 1.27
CA PHE A 23 -11.95 18.20 0.16
C PHE A 23 -13.37 18.76 0.02
N SER A 24 -14.37 17.87 0.02
CA SER A 24 -15.79 18.28 -0.03
C SER A 24 -16.16 19.17 1.14
N ASN A 25 -15.75 18.84 2.36
CA ASN A 25 -16.01 19.62 3.57
C ASN A 25 -15.37 21.02 3.52
N LYS A 26 -14.25 21.17 2.80
CA LYS A 26 -13.53 22.45 2.61
C LYS A 26 -13.95 23.22 1.34
N GLY A 27 -14.92 22.71 0.59
CA GLY A 27 -15.39 23.34 -0.66
C GLY A 27 -14.36 23.29 -1.79
N ILE A 28 -13.46 22.31 -1.78
CA ILE A 28 -12.52 22.04 -2.86
C ILE A 28 -13.23 21.18 -3.90
N ASN A 29 -13.19 21.60 -5.15
CA ASN A 29 -13.70 20.84 -6.27
C ASN A 29 -12.63 19.83 -6.73
N GLU A 30 -12.80 18.57 -6.42
CA GLU A 30 -11.93 17.50 -6.87
C GLU A 30 -12.41 16.92 -8.19
N ILE A 31 -11.46 16.62 -9.07
CA ILE A 31 -11.66 15.87 -10.32
C ILE A 31 -10.83 14.58 -10.19
N LEU A 32 -11.48 13.44 -10.10
CA LEU A 32 -10.81 12.15 -9.97
C LEU A 32 -10.51 11.55 -11.35
N VAL A 33 -9.23 11.30 -11.63
CA VAL A 33 -8.74 10.70 -12.87
C VAL A 33 -8.13 9.34 -12.60
N HIS A 34 -8.69 8.28 -13.19
CA HIS A 34 -8.12 6.93 -13.14
C HIS A 34 -7.41 6.61 -14.45
N THR A 35 -6.12 6.27 -14.38
CA THR A 35 -5.29 6.00 -15.58
C THR A 35 -5.60 4.66 -16.25
N GLY A 36 -6.08 3.66 -15.52
CA GLY A 36 -6.33 2.30 -16.02
C GLY A 36 -5.18 1.32 -15.76
N GLN A 37 -4.15 1.69 -14.98
CA GLN A 37 -2.95 0.86 -14.77
C GLN A 37 -3.27 -0.57 -14.26
N HIS A 38 -4.26 -0.74 -13.37
CA HIS A 38 -4.74 -2.02 -12.86
C HIS A 38 -6.27 -2.06 -12.87
N TYR A 39 -6.85 -2.18 -14.07
CA TYR A 39 -8.30 -2.07 -14.26
C TYR A 39 -9.10 -3.28 -13.77
N ASP A 40 -8.66 -4.49 -14.10
CA ASP A 40 -9.48 -5.71 -13.96
C ASP A 40 -9.78 -6.11 -12.50
N TYR A 41 -9.00 -5.64 -11.55
CA TYR A 41 -9.12 -5.96 -10.12
C TYR A 41 -9.87 -4.92 -9.28
N VAL A 42 -10.06 -3.70 -9.81
CA VAL A 42 -10.50 -2.52 -9.03
C VAL A 42 -12.01 -2.38 -9.01
N MET A 43 -12.74 -2.98 -9.95
CA MET A 43 -14.13 -2.65 -10.23
C MET A 43 -15.18 -3.57 -9.59
N SER A 44 -14.88 -4.19 -8.43
CA SER A 44 -15.97 -4.81 -7.67
C SER A 44 -16.78 -3.71 -6.96
N GLN A 45 -18.10 -3.71 -7.11
CA GLN A 45 -19.00 -2.80 -6.41
C GLN A 45 -18.74 -2.80 -4.89
N ALA A 46 -18.46 -3.98 -4.34
CA ALA A 46 -18.12 -4.13 -2.92
C ALA A 46 -16.89 -3.31 -2.48
N PHE A 47 -15.89 -3.11 -3.36
CA PHE A 47 -14.73 -2.27 -3.06
C PHE A 47 -15.10 -0.78 -2.98
N PHE A 48 -15.92 -0.30 -3.92
CA PHE A 48 -16.41 1.07 -3.89
C PHE A 48 -17.30 1.33 -2.66
N ASP A 49 -18.12 0.34 -2.28
CA ASP A 49 -19.01 0.43 -1.11
C ASP A 49 -18.24 0.38 0.22
N ASP A 50 -17.18 -0.43 0.31
CA ASP A 50 -16.34 -0.55 1.52
C ASP A 50 -15.71 0.81 1.91
N PHE A 51 -15.29 1.60 0.93
CA PHE A 51 -14.56 2.85 1.13
C PHE A 51 -15.35 4.12 0.76
N ASN A 52 -16.61 3.98 0.34
CA ASN A 52 -17.44 5.09 -0.13
C ASN A 52 -16.75 5.90 -1.25
N ILE A 53 -16.07 5.19 -2.17
CA ILE A 53 -15.32 5.79 -3.28
C ILE A 53 -16.29 6.26 -4.37
N THR A 54 -16.12 7.49 -4.84
CA THR A 54 -16.84 8.02 -6.00
C THR A 54 -16.27 7.42 -7.30
N LYS A 55 -17.13 7.31 -8.33
CA LYS A 55 -16.64 6.93 -9.65
C LYS A 55 -15.71 8.01 -10.20
N PRO A 56 -14.58 7.64 -10.84
CA PRO A 56 -13.72 8.61 -11.50
C PRO A 56 -14.47 9.47 -12.52
N ASP A 57 -14.19 10.78 -12.53
CA ASP A 57 -14.72 11.71 -13.54
C ASP A 57 -14.15 11.42 -14.92
N TYR A 58 -12.87 10.96 -14.94
CA TYR A 58 -12.16 10.55 -16.15
C TYR A 58 -11.53 9.18 -15.96
N PHE A 59 -11.74 8.33 -16.95
CA PHE A 59 -11.09 7.02 -17.05
C PHE A 59 -10.28 6.97 -18.34
N LEU A 60 -8.92 6.96 -18.23
CA LEU A 60 -8.06 7.02 -19.41
C LEU A 60 -7.95 5.70 -20.17
N ASN A 61 -8.38 4.60 -19.55
CA ASN A 61 -8.46 3.25 -20.14
C ASN A 61 -7.16 2.76 -20.77
N ILE A 62 -6.03 2.97 -20.08
CA ILE A 62 -4.70 2.56 -20.56
C ILE A 62 -4.29 1.31 -19.77
N SER A 63 -4.51 0.14 -20.34
CA SER A 63 -4.19 -1.17 -19.75
C SER A 63 -3.43 -2.04 -20.74
N GLY A 64 -2.81 -3.14 -20.27
CA GLY A 64 -2.16 -4.15 -21.11
C GLY A 64 -0.94 -3.67 -21.91
N GLN A 65 -0.34 -2.54 -21.53
CA GLN A 65 0.82 -1.95 -22.18
C GLN A 65 2.13 -2.34 -21.50
N SER A 66 3.25 -2.25 -22.24
CA SER A 66 4.56 -2.20 -21.57
C SER A 66 4.66 -0.93 -20.70
N PRO A 67 5.50 -0.89 -19.66
CA PRO A 67 5.64 0.29 -18.79
C PRO A 67 5.92 1.59 -19.57
N ILE A 68 6.78 1.54 -20.58
CA ILE A 68 7.10 2.71 -21.42
C ILE A 68 5.90 3.14 -22.25
N SER A 69 5.21 2.19 -22.91
CA SER A 69 4.03 2.50 -23.72
C SER A 69 2.87 3.03 -22.86
N PHE A 70 2.70 2.47 -21.65
CA PHE A 70 1.74 2.98 -20.68
C PHE A 70 2.03 4.44 -20.31
N LEU A 71 3.29 4.75 -19.95
CA LEU A 71 3.70 6.10 -19.57
C LEU A 71 3.46 7.11 -20.72
N ALA A 72 3.89 6.79 -21.93
CA ALA A 72 3.71 7.67 -23.08
C ALA A 72 2.22 7.98 -23.35
N LYS A 73 1.38 6.95 -23.39
CA LYS A 73 -0.07 7.11 -23.65
C LYS A 73 -0.79 7.80 -22.49
N SER A 74 -0.38 7.53 -21.25
CA SER A 74 -1.01 8.16 -20.09
C SER A 74 -0.68 9.65 -20.01
N ILE A 75 0.55 10.06 -20.35
CA ILE A 75 0.94 11.47 -20.45
C ILE A 75 0.06 12.19 -21.48
N GLU A 76 0.00 11.67 -22.71
CA GLU A 76 -0.78 12.27 -23.81
C GLU A 76 -2.28 12.38 -23.46
N SER A 77 -2.85 11.33 -22.84
CA SER A 77 -4.26 11.31 -22.51
C SER A 77 -4.58 12.21 -21.33
N PHE A 78 -3.70 12.25 -20.33
CA PHE A 78 -3.88 13.07 -19.14
C PHE A 78 -3.69 14.56 -19.42
N GLU A 79 -2.77 14.93 -20.30
CA GLU A 79 -2.59 16.31 -20.76
C GLU A 79 -3.91 16.91 -21.31
N LYS A 80 -4.68 16.14 -22.10
CA LYS A 80 -5.98 16.57 -22.63
C LYS A 80 -6.98 16.89 -21.51
N VAL A 81 -6.96 16.11 -20.42
CA VAL A 81 -7.81 16.40 -19.24
C VAL A 81 -7.34 17.67 -18.55
N VAL A 82 -6.03 17.86 -18.36
CA VAL A 82 -5.47 19.04 -17.70
C VAL A 82 -5.80 20.32 -18.47
N ILE A 83 -5.67 20.31 -19.81
CA ILE A 83 -6.02 21.44 -20.68
C ILE A 83 -7.51 21.81 -20.55
N LYS A 84 -8.37 20.80 -20.47
CA LYS A 84 -9.83 20.99 -20.34
C LYS A 84 -10.21 21.53 -18.96
N GLU A 85 -9.69 20.91 -17.90
CA GLU A 85 -10.12 21.19 -16.53
C GLU A 85 -9.44 22.40 -15.89
N LYS A 86 -8.24 22.75 -16.32
CA LYS A 86 -7.43 23.89 -15.82
C LYS A 86 -7.36 23.91 -14.28
N PRO A 87 -6.78 22.87 -13.67
CA PRO A 87 -6.74 22.74 -12.20
C PRO A 87 -5.76 23.75 -11.57
N ASN A 88 -5.96 24.06 -10.30
CA ASN A 88 -5.03 24.82 -9.48
C ASN A 88 -3.85 23.98 -8.99
N ALA A 89 -4.03 22.67 -8.85
CA ALA A 89 -2.99 21.70 -8.51
C ALA A 89 -3.34 20.31 -9.02
N ILE A 90 -2.33 19.45 -9.14
CA ILE A 90 -2.47 18.04 -9.45
C ILE A 90 -1.87 17.23 -8.30
N MET A 91 -2.58 16.21 -7.83
CA MET A 91 -2.15 15.35 -6.73
C MET A 91 -2.10 13.89 -7.16
N SER A 92 -1.14 13.13 -6.64
CA SER A 92 -1.08 11.68 -6.80
C SER A 92 -0.45 11.00 -5.59
N TYR A 93 -0.56 9.66 -5.52
CA TYR A 93 -0.29 8.84 -4.34
C TYR A 93 0.71 7.74 -4.61
N GLY A 94 1.77 7.66 -3.79
CA GLY A 94 2.74 6.57 -3.82
C GLY A 94 3.61 6.57 -5.08
N ASP A 95 3.91 5.39 -5.60
CA ASP A 95 5.07 5.12 -6.45
C ASP A 95 4.76 4.34 -7.74
N VAL A 96 3.56 4.48 -8.24
CA VAL A 96 3.11 3.81 -9.47
C VAL A 96 3.36 4.68 -10.72
N LEU A 97 3.28 4.11 -11.92
CA LEU A 97 3.46 4.85 -13.18
C LEU A 97 2.46 6.01 -13.33
N SER A 98 1.27 5.88 -12.77
CA SER A 98 0.27 6.96 -12.73
C SER A 98 0.77 8.18 -11.97
N THR A 99 1.55 7.98 -10.91
CA THR A 99 2.19 9.07 -10.14
C THR A 99 3.25 9.78 -10.99
N THR A 100 4.07 9.02 -11.72
CA THR A 100 5.03 9.59 -12.67
C THR A 100 4.34 10.38 -13.77
N THR A 101 3.24 9.86 -14.32
CA THR A 101 2.42 10.58 -15.31
C THR A 101 1.94 11.92 -14.75
N ALA A 102 1.36 11.92 -13.56
CA ALA A 102 0.86 13.12 -12.89
C ALA A 102 1.97 14.16 -12.66
N ALA A 103 3.12 13.71 -12.17
CA ALA A 103 4.27 14.57 -11.87
C ALA A 103 4.83 15.24 -13.14
N LEU A 104 5.01 14.48 -14.22
CA LEU A 104 5.54 15.00 -15.48
C LEU A 104 4.59 15.98 -16.15
N VAL A 105 3.31 15.62 -16.30
CA VAL A 105 2.31 16.52 -16.93
C VAL A 105 2.15 17.80 -16.11
N SER A 106 2.08 17.67 -14.79
CA SER A 106 1.97 18.82 -13.89
C SER A 106 3.13 19.79 -14.05
N SER A 107 4.36 19.27 -14.00
CA SER A 107 5.58 20.08 -14.11
C SER A 107 5.71 20.77 -15.47
N ILE A 108 5.46 20.06 -16.58
CA ILE A 108 5.53 20.62 -17.92
C ILE A 108 4.44 21.67 -18.17
N SER A 109 3.27 21.47 -17.56
CA SER A 109 2.14 22.43 -17.65
C SER A 109 2.24 23.60 -16.67
N ASN A 110 3.31 23.72 -15.88
CA ASN A 110 3.49 24.73 -14.83
C ASN A 110 2.35 24.74 -13.80
N ILE A 111 1.83 23.57 -13.44
CA ILE A 111 0.80 23.39 -12.41
C ILE A 111 1.48 22.78 -11.18
N PRO A 112 1.22 23.25 -9.95
CA PRO A 112 1.76 22.66 -8.74
C PRO A 112 1.43 21.16 -8.63
N PHE A 113 2.46 20.32 -8.44
CA PHE A 113 2.30 18.90 -8.18
C PHE A 113 2.38 18.61 -6.68
N ILE A 114 1.50 17.77 -6.17
CA ILE A 114 1.41 17.34 -4.79
C ILE A 114 1.62 15.83 -4.75
N HIS A 115 2.66 15.40 -4.04
CA HIS A 115 2.99 13.99 -3.89
C HIS A 115 2.63 13.51 -2.48
N VAL A 116 1.71 12.56 -2.39
CA VAL A 116 1.31 11.92 -1.13
C VAL A 116 2.01 10.57 -1.01
N GLU A 117 2.56 10.26 0.16
CA GLU A 117 3.41 9.09 0.45
C GLU A 117 4.79 9.19 -0.24
N GLY A 118 5.39 10.37 -0.17
CA GLY A 118 6.74 10.63 -0.65
C GLY A 118 7.83 10.38 0.41
N GLY A 119 9.10 10.53 0.00
CA GLY A 119 10.27 10.37 0.87
C GLY A 119 10.69 8.92 1.15
N ILE A 120 9.93 7.93 0.73
CA ILE A 120 10.32 6.51 0.83
C ILE A 120 11.49 6.25 -0.13
N ARG A 121 12.51 5.50 0.33
CA ARG A 121 13.68 5.11 -0.48
C ARG A 121 13.98 3.63 -0.33
N SER A 122 14.31 3.01 -1.46
CA SER A 122 14.82 1.65 -1.55
C SER A 122 16.34 1.67 -1.84
N PRO A 123 17.12 0.72 -1.34
CA PRO A 123 18.52 0.55 -1.76
C PRO A 123 18.65 0.13 -3.23
N GLU A 124 17.62 -0.42 -3.83
CA GLU A 124 17.59 -0.88 -5.21
C GLU A 124 17.21 0.26 -6.16
N LEU A 125 18.20 0.99 -6.64
CA LEU A 125 17.99 2.18 -7.51
C LEU A 125 17.26 1.89 -8.82
N TYR A 126 17.34 0.66 -9.32
CA TYR A 126 16.70 0.25 -10.58
C TYR A 126 15.30 -0.33 -10.39
N ASN A 127 14.81 -0.40 -9.17
CA ASN A 127 13.43 -0.79 -8.91
C ASN A 127 12.48 0.26 -9.52
N PRO A 128 11.48 -0.15 -10.33
CA PRO A 128 10.55 0.78 -10.97
C PRO A 128 9.85 1.72 -9.98
N GLU A 129 9.47 1.24 -8.82
CA GLU A 129 8.85 2.05 -7.78
C GLU A 129 9.81 3.11 -7.22
N GLU A 130 11.10 2.79 -7.08
CA GLU A 130 12.09 3.77 -6.63
C GLU A 130 12.31 4.88 -7.67
N ILE A 131 12.34 4.52 -8.95
CA ILE A 131 12.41 5.50 -10.06
C ILE A 131 11.21 6.44 -10.01
N ASN A 132 10.00 5.88 -9.89
CA ASN A 132 8.77 6.67 -9.83
C ASN A 132 8.75 7.62 -8.63
N ARG A 133 9.17 7.17 -7.43
CA ARG A 133 9.26 8.00 -6.23
C ARG A 133 10.19 9.19 -6.43
N ARG A 134 11.40 8.93 -6.94
CA ARG A 134 12.40 9.98 -7.16
C ARG A 134 11.89 11.03 -8.14
N ILE A 135 11.29 10.63 -9.24
CA ILE A 135 10.69 11.56 -10.22
C ILE A 135 9.59 12.38 -9.53
N ALA A 136 8.67 11.74 -8.83
CA ALA A 136 7.56 12.40 -8.17
C ALA A 136 8.04 13.40 -7.09
N ASP A 137 8.92 12.98 -6.20
CA ASP A 137 9.45 13.85 -5.13
C ASP A 137 10.19 15.07 -5.69
N HIS A 138 11.04 14.88 -6.73
CA HIS A 138 11.79 15.99 -7.31
C HIS A 138 10.89 17.03 -7.98
N LEU A 139 9.81 16.61 -8.62
CA LEU A 139 8.88 17.49 -9.31
C LEU A 139 7.78 18.07 -8.40
N ALA A 140 7.61 17.54 -7.19
CA ALA A 140 6.55 17.99 -6.30
C ALA A 140 6.82 19.37 -5.70
N LYS A 141 5.77 20.18 -5.65
CA LYS A 141 5.72 21.43 -4.86
C LYS A 141 5.58 21.10 -3.37
N LEU A 142 4.74 20.12 -3.02
CA LEU A 142 4.58 19.58 -1.68
C LEU A 142 4.73 18.07 -1.68
N ILE A 143 5.42 17.53 -0.68
CA ILE A 143 5.63 16.10 -0.44
C ILE A 143 5.09 15.77 0.95
N PHE A 144 4.12 14.88 1.03
CA PHE A 144 3.59 14.38 2.28
C PHE A 144 4.24 13.05 2.65
N CYS A 145 4.96 13.02 3.77
CA CYS A 145 5.70 11.87 4.26
C CYS A 145 4.90 11.13 5.32
N CYS A 146 4.90 9.79 5.25
CA CYS A 146 4.20 8.95 6.22
C CYS A 146 4.91 8.90 7.57
N THR A 147 6.24 8.90 7.58
CA THR A 147 7.07 8.71 8.78
C THR A 147 8.16 9.77 8.92
N LYS A 148 8.65 9.93 10.15
CA LYS A 148 9.83 10.79 10.41
C LYS A 148 11.09 10.30 9.67
N ASN A 149 11.18 9.00 9.39
CA ASN A 149 12.31 8.45 8.65
C ASN A 149 12.28 8.87 7.18
N ASP A 150 11.08 8.99 6.59
CA ASP A 150 10.94 9.49 5.21
C ASP A 150 11.35 10.97 5.11
N LEU A 151 11.00 11.80 6.08
CA LEU A 151 11.50 13.19 6.17
C LEU A 151 13.03 13.24 6.18
N LYS A 152 13.68 12.43 7.06
CA LYS A 152 15.15 12.39 7.16
C LYS A 152 15.83 11.99 5.86
N LYS A 153 15.18 11.17 5.03
CA LYS A 153 15.72 10.78 3.72
C LYS A 153 15.71 11.96 2.75
N LEU A 154 14.61 12.72 2.69
CA LEU A 154 14.52 13.94 1.87
C LEU A 154 15.52 15.01 2.35
N GLU A 155 15.66 15.19 3.65
CA GLU A 155 16.68 16.08 4.23
C GLU A 155 18.10 15.71 3.80
N LYS A 156 18.47 14.43 3.85
CA LYS A 156 19.76 13.91 3.36
C LYS A 156 19.97 14.12 1.87
N GLU A 157 18.90 14.16 1.08
CA GLU A 157 18.94 14.46 -0.35
C GLU A 157 18.89 15.97 -0.65
N ASN A 158 19.00 16.82 0.39
CA ASN A 158 18.98 18.28 0.31
C ASN A 158 17.69 18.88 -0.29
N PHE A 159 16.54 18.25 -0.05
CA PHE A 159 15.27 18.90 -0.34
C PHE A 159 15.06 20.11 0.59
N SER A 160 14.48 21.19 0.07
CA SER A 160 14.12 22.36 0.89
C SER A 160 13.03 21.98 1.91
N SER A 161 13.19 22.40 3.17
CA SER A 161 12.33 22.02 4.28
C SER A 161 10.89 22.52 4.19
N ASP A 162 10.62 23.51 3.33
CA ASP A 162 9.27 24.00 3.02
C ASP A 162 8.50 23.11 2.04
N ARG A 163 9.16 22.10 1.44
CA ARG A 163 8.58 21.21 0.45
C ARG A 163 8.07 19.88 1.01
N TYR A 164 8.46 19.48 2.21
CA TYR A 164 8.06 18.18 2.76
C TYR A 164 7.47 18.28 4.16
N ILE A 165 6.41 17.52 4.41
CA ILE A 165 5.58 17.61 5.60
C ILE A 165 5.30 16.21 6.14
N LEU A 166 5.41 16.03 7.46
CA LEU A 166 4.96 14.80 8.12
C LEU A 166 3.44 14.82 8.22
N SER A 167 2.78 14.01 7.40
CA SER A 167 1.31 13.89 7.43
C SER A 167 0.81 12.70 8.25
N GLY A 168 1.60 11.64 8.33
CA GLY A 168 1.10 10.30 8.66
C GLY A 168 0.65 9.57 7.40
N ASP A 169 0.03 8.40 7.59
CA ASP A 169 -0.30 7.45 6.52
C ASP A 169 -1.82 7.36 6.28
N LEU A 170 -2.29 7.71 5.08
CA LEU A 170 -3.70 7.59 4.69
C LEU A 170 -4.21 6.13 4.72
N MET A 171 -3.33 5.13 4.57
CA MET A 171 -3.74 3.73 4.77
C MET A 171 -4.05 3.44 6.24
N TYR A 172 -3.40 4.16 7.17
CA TYR A 172 -3.79 4.09 8.58
C TYR A 172 -5.15 4.75 8.82
N ASP A 173 -5.41 5.89 8.22
CA ASP A 173 -6.72 6.55 8.30
C ASP A 173 -7.82 5.61 7.80
N ALA A 174 -7.59 4.95 6.66
CA ALA A 174 -8.51 3.98 6.08
C ALA A 174 -8.73 2.76 7.00
N LEU A 175 -7.66 2.20 7.56
CA LEU A 175 -7.72 1.09 8.49
C LEU A 175 -8.52 1.46 9.76
N LYS A 176 -8.23 2.62 10.34
CA LYS A 176 -8.93 3.14 11.52
C LYS A 176 -10.42 3.32 11.25
N ARG A 177 -10.77 3.91 10.09
CA ARG A 177 -12.18 4.03 9.66
C ARG A 177 -12.87 2.67 9.55
N GLN A 178 -12.20 1.64 9.03
CA GLN A 178 -12.76 0.29 8.95
C GLN A 178 -12.94 -0.36 10.32
N ILE A 179 -12.00 -0.18 11.23
CA ILE A 179 -12.10 -0.65 12.61
C ILE A 179 -13.31 -0.02 13.30
N ASP A 180 -13.45 1.30 13.20
CA ASP A 180 -14.54 2.06 13.84
C ASP A 180 -15.90 1.69 13.22
N LYS A 181 -16.00 1.66 11.88
CA LYS A 181 -17.24 1.31 11.14
C LYS A 181 -17.75 -0.08 11.49
N ASN A 182 -16.87 -1.04 11.69
CA ASN A 182 -17.22 -2.44 11.96
C ASN A 182 -17.17 -2.80 13.46
N ASN A 183 -16.93 -1.84 14.36
CA ASN A 183 -16.76 -2.04 15.78
C ASN A 183 -15.76 -3.16 16.12
N ILE A 184 -14.63 -3.20 15.39
CA ILE A 184 -13.62 -4.24 15.56
C ILE A 184 -12.80 -3.94 16.82
N VAL A 185 -12.81 -4.87 17.76
CA VAL A 185 -11.92 -4.84 18.94
C VAL A 185 -10.83 -5.90 18.73
N PRO A 186 -9.60 -5.50 18.35
CA PRO A 186 -8.53 -6.45 18.09
C PRO A 186 -8.28 -7.37 19.30
N LYS A 187 -8.30 -8.67 19.07
CA LYS A 187 -8.07 -9.70 20.08
C LYS A 187 -7.28 -10.84 19.46
N ARG A 188 -6.41 -11.50 20.21
CA ARG A 188 -5.70 -12.69 19.74
C ARG A 188 -6.57 -13.93 19.83
N GLN A 189 -6.59 -14.70 18.73
CA GLN A 189 -7.11 -16.05 18.64
C GLN A 189 -5.98 -16.98 18.20
N ASP A 190 -6.16 -18.27 18.36
CA ASP A 190 -5.14 -19.29 18.08
C ASP A 190 -5.08 -19.63 16.57
N TYR A 191 -4.87 -18.62 15.73
CA TYR A 191 -4.53 -18.80 14.33
C TYR A 191 -3.64 -17.67 13.82
N ASN A 192 -2.86 -17.98 12.80
CA ASN A 192 -2.03 -17.02 12.08
C ASN A 192 -2.65 -16.68 10.72
N VAL A 193 -2.34 -15.51 10.18
CA VAL A 193 -2.71 -15.16 8.81
C VAL A 193 -1.48 -15.28 7.92
N LEU A 194 -1.61 -16.04 6.82
CA LEU A 194 -0.59 -16.17 5.79
C LEU A 194 -1.04 -15.44 4.52
N THR A 195 -0.17 -14.61 3.94
CA THR A 195 -0.36 -14.09 2.58
C THR A 195 0.95 -14.11 1.81
N LEU A 196 0.92 -14.62 0.60
CA LEU A 196 2.05 -14.68 -0.33
C LEU A 196 1.58 -14.25 -1.72
N HIS A 197 2.30 -13.36 -2.37
CA HIS A 197 1.99 -12.90 -3.74
C HIS A 197 3.18 -12.28 -4.47
N ARG A 198 4.32 -12.08 -3.79
CA ARG A 198 5.50 -11.55 -4.43
C ARG A 198 6.13 -12.57 -5.34
N GLN A 199 6.53 -12.10 -6.52
CA GLN A 199 7.10 -12.90 -7.58
C GLN A 199 8.31 -13.69 -7.08
N GLU A 200 9.18 -13.07 -6.30
CA GLU A 200 10.40 -13.67 -5.75
C GLU A 200 10.10 -14.90 -4.89
N ASN A 201 8.98 -14.91 -4.17
CA ASN A 201 8.57 -16.05 -3.35
C ASN A 201 7.78 -17.08 -4.15
N VAL A 202 6.77 -16.63 -4.92
CA VAL A 202 5.79 -17.55 -5.50
C VAL A 202 6.22 -18.14 -6.84
N GLU A 203 7.11 -17.49 -7.61
CA GLU A 203 7.61 -18.04 -8.88
C GLU A 203 8.91 -18.85 -8.72
N ASN A 204 9.51 -18.86 -7.53
CA ASN A 204 10.66 -19.71 -7.20
C ASN A 204 10.18 -20.93 -6.39
N GLU A 205 10.32 -22.12 -6.99
CA GLU A 205 9.84 -23.38 -6.40
C GLU A 205 10.48 -23.66 -5.04
N GLU A 206 11.80 -23.51 -4.91
CA GLU A 206 12.55 -23.82 -3.68
C GLU A 206 12.10 -22.91 -2.53
N ARG A 207 11.93 -21.60 -2.81
CA ARG A 207 11.46 -20.63 -1.82
C ARG A 207 10.03 -20.93 -1.37
N LEU A 208 9.13 -21.15 -2.33
CA LEU A 208 7.74 -21.46 -2.02
C LEU A 208 7.62 -22.75 -1.23
N LEU A 209 8.37 -23.79 -1.62
CA LEU A 209 8.43 -25.07 -0.91
C LEU A 209 8.95 -24.89 0.53
N ALA A 210 10.03 -24.13 0.74
CA ALA A 210 10.59 -23.87 2.06
C ALA A 210 9.57 -23.16 2.97
N ILE A 211 8.85 -22.16 2.44
CA ILE A 211 7.81 -21.45 3.19
C ILE A 211 6.65 -22.40 3.54
N ILE A 212 6.14 -23.17 2.58
CA ILE A 212 5.04 -24.12 2.83
C ILE A 212 5.45 -25.20 3.84
N ASN A 213 6.67 -25.75 3.73
CA ASN A 213 7.17 -26.71 4.71
C ASN A 213 7.24 -26.09 6.12
N ALA A 214 7.75 -24.87 6.25
CA ALA A 214 7.80 -24.18 7.55
C ALA A 214 6.41 -23.98 8.16
N ILE A 215 5.41 -23.62 7.35
CA ILE A 215 4.02 -23.47 7.80
C ILE A 215 3.48 -24.82 8.34
N ILE A 216 3.69 -25.91 7.62
CA ILE A 216 3.23 -27.24 8.03
C ILE A 216 3.98 -27.74 9.28
N GLU A 217 5.31 -27.65 9.29
CA GLU A 217 6.16 -28.14 10.38
C GLU A 217 6.03 -27.31 11.67
N SER A 218 5.58 -26.05 11.58
CA SER A 218 5.28 -25.24 12.77
C SER A 218 4.13 -25.77 13.60
N ASP A 219 3.30 -26.62 13.02
CA ASP A 219 2.12 -27.25 13.63
C ASP A 219 1.12 -26.23 14.22
N LYS A 220 1.03 -25.03 13.64
CA LYS A 220 0.09 -23.96 14.02
C LYS A 220 -1.10 -23.88 13.07
N TYR A 221 -2.18 -23.24 13.51
CA TYR A 221 -3.34 -22.94 12.66
C TYR A 221 -3.10 -21.71 11.79
N PHE A 222 -3.51 -21.83 10.51
CA PHE A 222 -3.40 -20.73 9.53
C PHE A 222 -4.70 -20.51 8.79
N HIS A 223 -5.03 -19.25 8.60
CA HIS A 223 -5.96 -18.81 7.58
C HIS A 223 -5.16 -18.21 6.43
N PHE A 224 -5.36 -18.76 5.23
CA PHE A 224 -4.61 -18.39 4.04
C PHE A 224 -5.54 -17.89 2.94
N PRO A 225 -5.84 -16.58 2.87
CA PRO A 225 -6.45 -15.97 1.69
C PRO A 225 -5.50 -16.09 0.50
N VAL A 226 -5.82 -16.98 -0.44
CA VAL A 226 -4.89 -17.34 -1.51
C VAL A 226 -5.04 -16.40 -2.69
N HIS A 227 -3.96 -15.67 -3.01
CA HIS A 227 -3.92 -14.83 -4.21
C HIS A 227 -3.89 -15.73 -5.47
N PRO A 228 -4.56 -15.35 -6.59
CA PRO A 228 -4.60 -16.16 -7.82
C PRO A 228 -3.22 -16.56 -8.35
N ARG A 229 -2.24 -15.63 -8.35
CA ARG A 229 -0.85 -15.94 -8.73
C ARG A 229 -0.26 -17.06 -7.85
N THR A 230 -0.45 -16.97 -6.56
CA THR A 230 0.06 -17.95 -5.59
C THR A 230 -0.59 -19.31 -5.80
N LYS A 231 -1.90 -19.36 -6.04
CA LYS A 231 -2.62 -20.60 -6.38
C LYS A 231 -2.02 -21.25 -7.62
N ASN A 232 -1.85 -20.49 -8.71
CA ASN A 232 -1.26 -21.00 -9.94
C ASN A 232 0.15 -21.59 -9.72
N SER A 233 0.97 -20.94 -8.90
CA SER A 233 2.32 -21.43 -8.58
C SER A 233 2.28 -22.68 -7.70
N LEU A 234 1.39 -22.74 -6.71
CA LEU A 234 1.20 -23.93 -5.86
C LEU A 234 0.75 -25.14 -6.68
N GLU A 235 -0.16 -24.94 -7.64
CA GLU A 235 -0.60 -25.99 -8.58
C GLU A 235 0.54 -26.40 -9.51
N LYS A 236 1.26 -25.44 -10.10
CA LYS A 236 2.40 -25.70 -11.00
C LYS A 236 3.51 -26.52 -10.33
N PHE A 237 3.79 -26.28 -9.06
CA PHE A 237 4.84 -26.96 -8.30
C PHE A 237 4.33 -28.17 -7.49
N ASN A 238 3.10 -28.62 -7.73
CA ASN A 238 2.47 -29.75 -7.04
C ASN A 238 2.40 -29.59 -5.50
N LEU A 239 2.29 -28.36 -5.02
CA LEU A 239 2.19 -28.05 -3.59
C LEU A 239 0.74 -27.83 -3.12
N TRP A 240 -0.22 -27.70 -4.06
CA TRP A 240 -1.60 -27.36 -3.73
C TRP A 240 -2.27 -28.42 -2.87
N ASP A 241 -2.19 -29.69 -3.24
CA ASP A 241 -2.83 -30.77 -2.48
C ASP A 241 -2.20 -30.94 -1.09
N LYS A 242 -0.88 -30.71 -0.97
CA LYS A 242 -0.16 -30.74 0.30
C LYS A 242 -0.74 -29.76 1.34
N ILE A 243 -1.10 -28.55 0.92
CA ILE A 243 -1.68 -27.54 1.83
C ILE A 243 -3.19 -27.68 1.98
N LYS A 244 -3.89 -28.13 0.94
CA LYS A 244 -5.34 -28.31 0.95
C LYS A 244 -5.78 -29.40 1.93
N ASP A 245 -5.00 -30.48 2.01
CA ASP A 245 -5.31 -31.62 2.85
C ASP A 245 -4.78 -31.47 4.28
N TYR A 246 -4.00 -30.41 4.55
CA TYR A 246 -3.46 -30.18 5.89
C TYR A 246 -4.50 -29.50 6.81
N LYS A 247 -4.94 -30.24 7.84
CA LYS A 247 -6.08 -29.86 8.71
C LYS A 247 -5.93 -28.52 9.44
N LYS A 248 -4.70 -28.00 9.59
CA LYS A 248 -4.43 -26.73 10.28
C LYS A 248 -4.30 -25.54 9.34
N ILE A 249 -4.50 -25.74 8.03
CA ILE A 249 -4.53 -24.65 7.05
C ILE A 249 -5.95 -24.52 6.50
N GLN A 250 -6.58 -23.39 6.75
CA GLN A 250 -7.83 -23.01 6.11
C GLN A 250 -7.53 -22.13 4.91
N LEU A 251 -7.72 -22.67 3.70
CA LEU A 251 -7.64 -21.92 2.46
C LEU A 251 -8.88 -21.06 2.31
N LEU A 252 -8.70 -19.79 2.02
CA LEU A 252 -9.78 -18.81 1.82
C LEU A 252 -9.69 -18.22 0.42
N GLU A 253 -10.85 -17.97 -0.19
CA GLU A 253 -10.92 -17.15 -1.40
C GLU A 253 -10.51 -15.69 -1.07
N PRO A 254 -10.13 -14.88 -2.07
CA PRO A 254 -9.82 -13.47 -1.87
C PRO A 254 -10.96 -12.75 -1.13
N LEU A 255 -10.62 -12.07 -0.04
CA LEU A 255 -11.57 -11.38 0.83
C LEU A 255 -11.74 -9.91 0.44
N SER A 256 -12.92 -9.34 0.72
CA SER A 256 -13.07 -7.88 0.74
C SER A 256 -12.18 -7.27 1.83
N TYR A 257 -11.87 -5.97 1.71
CA TYR A 257 -10.94 -5.32 2.66
C TYR A 257 -11.47 -5.38 4.11
N SER A 258 -12.75 -5.12 4.32
CA SER A 258 -13.37 -5.17 5.65
C SER A 258 -13.28 -6.56 6.28
N LYS A 259 -13.56 -7.62 5.51
CA LYS A 259 -13.40 -9.01 5.97
C LYS A 259 -11.94 -9.36 6.25
N PHE A 260 -11.01 -8.85 5.44
CA PHE A 260 -9.58 -9.09 5.62
C PHE A 260 -9.06 -8.37 6.88
N VAL A 261 -9.42 -7.11 7.11
CA VAL A 261 -9.09 -6.38 8.34
C VAL A 261 -9.64 -7.11 9.56
N ASN A 262 -10.87 -7.59 9.49
CA ASN A 262 -11.47 -8.41 10.57
C ASN A 262 -10.63 -9.66 10.84
N LEU A 263 -10.28 -10.44 9.80
CA LEU A 263 -9.46 -11.63 9.92
C LEU A 263 -8.09 -11.33 10.59
N VAL A 264 -7.39 -10.29 10.16
CA VAL A 264 -6.10 -9.90 10.72
C VAL A 264 -6.24 -9.36 12.14
N SER A 265 -7.34 -8.67 12.46
CA SER A 265 -7.56 -8.11 13.81
C SER A 265 -7.64 -9.16 14.91
N TYR A 266 -8.00 -10.40 14.57
CA TYR A 266 -8.13 -11.49 15.52
C TYR A 266 -7.01 -12.53 15.45
N CYS A 267 -6.09 -12.48 14.49
CA CYS A 267 -5.00 -13.45 14.41
C CYS A 267 -3.98 -13.30 15.55
N ASP A 268 -3.18 -14.33 15.78
CA ASP A 268 -2.02 -14.27 16.67
C ASP A 268 -0.87 -13.50 15.99
N LYS A 269 -0.49 -13.91 14.77
CA LYS A 269 0.60 -13.32 13.99
C LYS A 269 0.23 -13.22 12.51
N VAL A 270 0.97 -12.40 11.80
CA VAL A 270 0.89 -12.26 10.34
C VAL A 270 2.19 -12.73 9.72
N ILE A 271 2.10 -13.65 8.74
CA ILE A 271 3.23 -14.06 7.89
C ILE A 271 2.93 -13.51 6.49
N THR A 272 3.76 -12.58 6.00
CA THR A 272 3.44 -11.90 4.74
C THR A 272 4.66 -11.34 4.01
N ASP A 273 4.60 -11.36 2.68
CA ASP A 273 5.49 -10.63 1.79
C ASP A 273 4.91 -9.28 1.30
N SER A 274 3.67 -8.95 1.70
CA SER A 274 2.98 -7.72 1.35
C SER A 274 3.48 -6.50 2.12
N GLY A 275 3.90 -5.45 1.41
CA GLY A 275 4.31 -4.19 2.04
C GLY A 275 3.18 -3.49 2.82
N GLY A 276 1.97 -3.46 2.27
CA GLY A 276 0.80 -2.88 2.93
C GLY A 276 0.44 -3.61 4.21
N LEU A 277 0.35 -4.95 4.14
CA LEU A 277 -0.05 -5.75 5.30
C LEU A 277 0.97 -5.70 6.46
N ARG A 278 2.26 -5.47 6.19
CA ARG A 278 3.25 -5.24 7.26
C ARG A 278 2.89 -4.04 8.14
N ARG A 279 2.46 -2.93 7.52
CA ARG A 279 1.97 -1.74 8.23
C ARG A 279 0.67 -2.01 8.97
N GLU A 280 -0.30 -2.62 8.30
CA GLU A 280 -1.59 -2.95 8.89
C GLU A 280 -1.45 -3.90 10.09
N ALA A 281 -0.59 -4.91 9.99
CA ALA A 281 -0.28 -5.80 11.11
C ALA A 281 0.24 -5.02 12.32
N TYR A 282 1.20 -4.12 12.12
CA TYR A 282 1.69 -3.23 13.18
C TYR A 282 0.58 -2.39 13.79
N LEU A 283 -0.25 -1.76 12.95
CA LEU A 283 -1.33 -0.88 13.39
C LEU A 283 -2.42 -1.65 14.16
N LEU A 284 -2.62 -2.93 13.85
CA LEU A 284 -3.53 -3.84 14.55
C LEU A 284 -2.89 -4.53 15.77
N GLY A 285 -1.62 -4.24 16.08
CA GLY A 285 -0.89 -4.87 17.19
C GLY A 285 -0.60 -6.34 16.98
N LYS A 286 -0.30 -6.73 15.73
CA LYS A 286 0.03 -8.10 15.36
C LYS A 286 1.50 -8.22 15.02
N PRO A 287 2.25 -9.13 15.65
CA PRO A 287 3.62 -9.46 15.23
C PRO A 287 3.64 -9.88 13.76
N CYS A 288 4.62 -9.37 13.00
CA CYS A 288 4.72 -9.62 11.57
C CYS A 288 6.02 -10.35 11.22
N ILE A 289 5.91 -11.48 10.53
CA ILE A 289 7.05 -12.28 10.04
C ILE A 289 7.10 -12.13 8.52
N VAL A 290 8.26 -11.76 8.00
CA VAL A 290 8.43 -11.44 6.58
C VAL A 290 9.37 -12.46 5.93
N PRO A 291 8.82 -13.39 5.08
CA PRO A 291 9.62 -14.43 4.43
C PRO A 291 10.25 -13.95 3.12
N ILE A 292 10.86 -12.76 3.14
CA ILE A 292 11.61 -12.18 2.02
C ILE A 292 12.58 -11.12 2.54
N ASN A 293 13.78 -11.06 1.97
CA ASN A 293 14.83 -10.12 2.41
C ASN A 293 14.64 -8.71 1.83
N ILE A 294 13.51 -8.09 2.13
CA ILE A 294 13.21 -6.70 1.75
C ILE A 294 12.79 -5.90 2.99
N ILE A 295 13.62 -4.96 3.38
CA ILE A 295 13.39 -4.10 4.54
C ILE A 295 12.87 -2.74 4.06
N TRP A 296 11.55 -2.55 4.06
CA TRP A 296 10.95 -1.25 3.72
C TRP A 296 10.69 -0.38 4.94
N PHE A 297 10.44 -1.01 6.09
CA PHE A 297 10.05 -0.35 7.33
C PHE A 297 11.01 -0.74 8.45
N GLN A 298 12.20 -0.12 8.44
CA GLN A 298 13.23 -0.38 9.45
C GLN A 298 12.71 -0.12 10.86
N ASP A 299 11.91 0.95 11.04
CA ASP A 299 11.32 1.31 12.34
C ASP A 299 10.48 0.15 12.94
N LEU A 300 9.80 -0.64 12.11
CA LEU A 300 9.02 -1.79 12.58
C LEU A 300 9.91 -2.96 13.02
N VAL A 301 11.06 -3.13 12.38
CA VAL A 301 12.07 -4.14 12.78
C VAL A 301 12.72 -3.71 14.09
N ASP A 302 13.15 -2.46 14.19
CA ASP A 302 13.84 -1.92 15.36
C ASP A 302 12.93 -1.89 16.60
N SER A 303 11.64 -1.65 16.41
CA SER A 303 10.64 -1.73 17.47
C SER A 303 10.33 -3.17 17.93
N GLY A 304 10.82 -4.17 17.22
CA GLY A 304 10.58 -5.59 17.50
C GLY A 304 9.18 -6.09 17.14
N TRP A 305 8.38 -5.34 16.37
CA TRP A 305 7.06 -5.76 15.89
C TRP A 305 7.12 -6.53 14.57
N MET A 306 8.23 -6.42 13.85
CA MET A 306 8.47 -7.12 12.59
C MET A 306 9.81 -7.84 12.60
N THR A 307 9.88 -9.02 12.01
CA THR A 307 11.13 -9.77 11.79
C THR A 307 11.25 -10.20 10.34
N ILE A 308 12.45 -10.09 9.78
CA ILE A 308 12.78 -10.56 8.43
C ILE A 308 13.44 -11.92 8.56
N VAL A 309 12.93 -12.90 7.83
CA VAL A 309 13.41 -14.29 7.91
C VAL A 309 14.02 -14.77 6.60
N ASP A 310 13.69 -14.08 5.49
CA ASP A 310 14.00 -14.52 4.14
C ASP A 310 13.44 -15.94 3.86
N ASN A 311 14.19 -16.81 3.16
CA ASN A 311 13.77 -18.18 2.79
C ASN A 311 14.35 -19.27 3.70
N ASP A 312 14.90 -18.92 4.85
CA ASP A 312 15.41 -19.88 5.83
C ASP A 312 14.24 -20.60 6.53
N GLN A 313 13.98 -21.84 6.13
CA GLN A 313 12.88 -22.67 6.65
C GLN A 313 12.95 -22.83 8.17
N ASN A 314 14.11 -23.15 8.74
CA ASN A 314 14.26 -23.39 10.17
C ASN A 314 14.03 -22.10 10.98
N LYS A 315 14.56 -20.99 10.50
CA LYS A 315 14.35 -19.69 11.11
C LYS A 315 12.88 -19.26 11.01
N LEU A 316 12.21 -19.58 9.91
CA LEU A 316 10.78 -19.29 9.75
C LEU A 316 9.95 -20.12 10.75
N ILE A 317 10.23 -21.40 10.93
CA ILE A 317 9.61 -22.25 11.95
C ILE A 317 9.81 -21.66 13.35
N ASP A 318 11.06 -21.33 13.71
CA ASP A 318 11.36 -20.70 15.01
C ASP A 318 10.52 -19.44 15.22
N LYS A 319 10.46 -18.56 14.23
CA LYS A 319 9.70 -17.30 14.37
C LYS A 319 8.19 -17.53 14.43
N ILE A 320 7.65 -18.47 13.66
CA ILE A 320 6.22 -18.82 13.76
C ILE A 320 5.88 -19.28 15.19
N ILE A 321 6.74 -20.08 15.81
CA ILE A 321 6.50 -20.61 17.15
C ILE A 321 6.80 -19.55 18.23
N ASN A 322 7.96 -18.90 18.19
CA ASN A 322 8.55 -18.19 19.31
C ASN A 322 8.49 -16.64 19.18
N PHE A 323 8.34 -16.10 17.96
CA PHE A 323 8.30 -14.64 17.79
C PHE A 323 7.00 -14.08 18.35
N ASN A 324 7.12 -13.33 19.43
CA ASN A 324 5.99 -12.69 20.09
C ASN A 324 6.34 -11.25 20.41
N LYS A 325 5.36 -10.38 20.28
CA LYS A 325 5.48 -8.98 20.70
C LYS A 325 4.13 -8.52 21.30
N GLU A 326 4.23 -7.80 22.39
CA GLU A 326 3.10 -7.19 23.08
C GLU A 326 3.48 -5.80 23.59
N GLY A 327 2.49 -5.03 24.01
CA GLY A 327 2.70 -3.73 24.62
C GLY A 327 2.39 -2.54 23.72
N LYS A 328 2.82 -1.36 24.16
CA LYS A 328 2.56 -0.09 23.48
C LYS A 328 3.34 -0.03 22.15
N ARG A 329 2.67 0.47 21.13
CA ARG A 329 3.26 0.78 19.81
C ARG A 329 3.56 2.27 19.72
N GLU A 330 4.62 2.62 19.05
CA GLU A 330 4.93 4.00 18.72
C GLU A 330 4.04 4.49 17.55
N GLU A 331 3.79 5.78 17.49
CA GLU A 331 2.95 6.37 16.44
C GLU A 331 3.79 6.70 15.19
N PHE A 332 4.40 5.68 14.56
CA PHE A 332 5.24 5.89 13.38
C PHE A 332 4.46 6.45 12.19
N PHE A 333 3.19 6.10 12.07
CA PHE A 333 2.33 6.43 10.92
C PHE A 333 1.29 7.50 11.22
N GLY A 334 1.50 8.28 12.29
CA GLY A 334 0.55 9.31 12.74
C GLY A 334 -0.56 8.75 13.62
N ASN A 335 -1.66 9.49 13.73
CA ASN A 335 -2.78 9.22 14.64
C ASN A 335 -4.09 8.82 13.95
N GLY A 336 -4.08 8.62 12.63
CA GLY A 336 -5.28 8.33 11.84
C GLY A 336 -6.06 9.58 11.41
N GLU A 337 -5.37 10.70 11.26
CA GLU A 337 -5.90 11.99 10.76
C GLU A 337 -4.98 12.62 9.70
N ALA A 338 -4.23 11.81 8.96
CA ALA A 338 -3.31 12.29 7.92
C ALA A 338 -4.05 13.10 6.85
N TYR A 339 -5.27 12.71 6.49
CA TYR A 339 -6.11 13.44 5.52
C TYR A 339 -6.33 14.90 5.92
N LYS A 340 -6.52 15.22 7.22
CA LYS A 340 -6.69 16.59 7.70
C LYS A 340 -5.43 17.43 7.52
N VAL A 341 -4.26 16.83 7.86
CA VAL A 341 -2.97 17.49 7.69
C VAL A 341 -2.74 17.79 6.21
N ILE A 342 -2.93 16.82 5.33
CA ILE A 342 -2.74 16.96 3.88
C ILE A 342 -3.61 18.10 3.33
N VAL A 343 -4.91 18.07 3.59
CA VAL A 343 -5.83 19.09 3.04
C VAL A 343 -5.53 20.48 3.57
N ASN A 344 -5.23 20.63 4.86
CA ASN A 344 -4.91 21.93 5.44
C ASN A 344 -3.61 22.52 4.88
N GLU A 345 -2.57 21.72 4.67
CA GLU A 345 -1.30 22.19 4.11
C GLU A 345 -1.42 22.52 2.61
N ILE A 346 -2.24 21.77 1.85
CA ILE A 346 -2.58 22.11 0.47
C ILE A 346 -3.25 23.49 0.40
N LEU A 347 -4.22 23.75 1.26
CA LEU A 347 -4.91 25.06 1.32
C LEU A 347 -3.95 26.20 1.64
N LYS A 348 -3.01 26.00 2.57
CA LYS A 348 -1.99 27.01 2.88
C LYS A 348 -1.03 27.28 1.72
N CYS A 349 -0.68 26.23 0.97
CA CYS A 349 0.27 26.34 -0.14
C CYS A 349 -0.32 27.01 -1.37
N LEU A 350 -1.62 26.85 -1.63
CA LEU A 350 -2.29 27.29 -2.85
C LEU A 350 -3.09 28.62 -2.68
N ASN A 351 -3.26 29.12 -1.46
CA ASN A 351 -3.80 30.46 -1.15
C ASN A 351 -2.68 31.48 -1.01
#